data_83fb1a5741c5bd95c8d80246b4c775d9
#
_entry.id   83fb1a5741c5bd95c8d80246b4c775d9
#
_cell.length_a   1.000
_cell.length_b   1.000
_cell.length_c   1.000
_cell.angle_alpha   90.00
_cell.angle_beta   90.00
_cell.angle_gamma   90.00
#
_symmetry.space_group_name_H-M   'P 1'
#
loop_
_entity.id
_entity.type
_entity.pdbx_description
1 polymer ?
#
loop_
_entity_poly.entity_id
_entity_poly.type
_entity_poly.pdbx_seq_one_letter_code
_entity_poly.pdbx_strand_id
1 'polypeptide(L)'
;MKKQYCYIDGVPSIYWGNPTEKTFISIHGVGSNKEEAELFARIVETKGYGVISFDMPEHGERINEKNTLRPWNCIEEIEKVYRYAQSISPNISIFASSLGAYMSLLTFSEIKLEKALFLSPILDLQRLIWNLMSVYNITEAEIMEKGEIPTPAGITLYDDYYKYVMAHPITKWKTPTEILYGEHDNLSEYKIVTDFADRFDCGLELMKNGEHWFHTEDQLAYFSDWVDKLVTD
;
A
#
# COMPACT_ATOMS: atom_id res chain seq x y z
N MET A 1 19.79 -13.70 -0.65
CA MET A 1 19.16 -12.61 -1.43
C MET A 1 20.10 -11.43 -1.55
N LYS A 2 20.28 -10.88 -2.77
CA LYS A 2 21.04 -9.65 -3.00
C LYS A 2 20.16 -8.44 -2.63
N LYS A 3 20.74 -7.41 -2.01
CA LYS A 3 20.08 -6.15 -1.68
C LYS A 3 20.87 -5.00 -2.31
N GLN A 4 20.22 -4.24 -3.19
CA GLN A 4 20.87 -3.16 -3.93
C GLN A 4 20.09 -1.85 -3.75
N TYR A 5 20.66 -0.90 -3.02
CA TYR A 5 20.13 0.45 -2.90
C TYR A 5 20.33 1.22 -4.19
N CYS A 6 19.31 1.94 -4.60
CA CYS A 6 19.31 2.75 -5.82
C CYS A 6 18.32 3.91 -5.72
N TYR A 7 18.37 4.81 -6.69
CA TYR A 7 17.38 5.87 -6.87
C TYR A 7 16.71 5.67 -8.23
N ILE A 8 15.39 5.56 -8.24
CA ILE A 8 14.58 5.47 -9.46
C ILE A 8 13.94 6.83 -9.71
N ASP A 9 14.43 7.56 -10.69
CA ASP A 9 13.98 8.93 -10.99
C ASP A 9 13.90 9.82 -9.74
N GLY A 10 14.91 9.70 -8.86
CA GLY A 10 15.01 10.44 -7.61
C GLY A 10 14.30 9.80 -6.41
N VAL A 11 13.57 8.71 -6.59
CA VAL A 11 12.87 8.00 -5.51
C VAL A 11 13.82 6.99 -4.84
N PRO A 12 14.10 7.12 -3.52
CA PRO A 12 14.96 6.17 -2.80
C PRO A 12 14.35 4.77 -2.83
N SER A 13 15.09 3.80 -3.34
CA SER A 13 14.58 2.46 -3.63
C SER A 13 15.56 1.37 -3.29
N ILE A 14 15.08 0.14 -3.16
CA ILE A 14 15.89 -1.07 -3.06
C ILE A 14 15.41 -2.06 -4.12
N TYR A 15 16.35 -2.62 -4.84
CA TYR A 15 16.13 -3.83 -5.63
C TYR A 15 16.60 -5.04 -4.82
N TRP A 16 15.69 -5.98 -4.57
CA TRP A 16 15.93 -7.23 -3.86
C TRP A 16 16.00 -8.39 -4.84
N GLY A 17 17.00 -9.24 -4.69
CA GLY A 17 17.25 -10.37 -5.57
C GLY A 17 18.08 -9.99 -6.79
N ASN A 18 17.94 -10.76 -7.86
CA ASN A 18 18.53 -10.48 -9.17
C ASN A 18 17.42 -10.09 -10.16
N PRO A 19 17.72 -9.33 -11.22
CA PRO A 19 16.76 -9.07 -12.28
C PRO A 19 16.21 -10.37 -12.85
N THR A 20 14.89 -10.46 -12.93
CA THR A 20 14.14 -11.64 -13.39
C THR A 20 13.01 -11.21 -14.32
N GLU A 21 12.35 -12.18 -14.95
CA GLU A 21 11.17 -11.90 -15.80
C GLU A 21 9.92 -11.56 -14.97
N LYS A 22 9.96 -11.75 -13.64
CA LYS A 22 8.84 -11.54 -12.73
C LYS A 22 9.27 -10.60 -11.61
N THR A 23 8.62 -9.46 -11.46
CA THR A 23 8.99 -8.47 -10.44
C THR A 23 7.75 -8.02 -9.66
N PHE A 24 7.87 -8.00 -8.34
CA PHE A 24 6.93 -7.30 -7.47
C PHE A 24 7.41 -5.87 -7.22
N ILE A 25 6.47 -4.91 -7.24
CA ILE A 25 6.66 -3.60 -6.65
C ILE A 25 6.04 -3.65 -5.26
N SER A 26 6.84 -3.38 -4.22
CA SER A 26 6.39 -3.34 -2.83
C SER A 26 6.14 -1.90 -2.39
N ILE A 27 4.90 -1.61 -1.97
CA ILE A 27 4.42 -0.28 -1.62
C ILE A 27 3.96 -0.31 -0.16
N HIS A 28 4.73 0.34 0.71
CA HIS A 28 4.52 0.30 2.15
C HIS A 28 3.37 1.19 2.64
N GLY A 29 2.94 1.01 3.90
CA GLY A 29 1.96 1.86 4.58
C GLY A 29 2.59 3.06 5.30
N VAL A 30 1.75 3.84 5.99
CA VAL A 30 2.21 4.96 6.83
C VAL A 30 3.06 4.46 7.98
N GLY A 31 4.14 5.17 8.29
CA GLY A 31 5.07 4.84 9.37
C GLY A 31 6.09 3.76 9.03
N SER A 32 6.07 3.22 7.81
CA SER A 32 6.98 2.20 7.30
C SER A 32 8.04 2.79 6.34
N ASN A 33 8.78 1.94 5.65
CA ASN A 33 9.83 2.33 4.71
C ASN A 33 10.15 1.18 3.75
N LYS A 34 11.03 1.41 2.78
CA LYS A 34 11.42 0.43 1.77
C LYS A 34 12.10 -0.83 2.33
N GLU A 35 12.72 -0.75 3.51
CA GLU A 35 13.41 -1.88 4.13
C GLU A 35 12.43 -2.96 4.63
N GLU A 36 11.21 -2.62 4.98
CA GLU A 36 10.22 -3.58 5.48
C GLU A 36 9.77 -4.61 4.42
N ALA A 37 10.08 -4.37 3.17
CA ALA A 37 9.87 -5.36 2.11
C ALA A 37 10.77 -6.61 2.24
N GLU A 38 11.76 -6.62 3.15
CA GLU A 38 12.76 -7.69 3.20
C GLU A 38 12.17 -9.07 3.44
N LEU A 39 11.22 -9.22 4.36
CA LEU A 39 10.59 -10.51 4.63
C LEU A 39 9.85 -11.02 3.39
N PHE A 40 9.03 -10.18 2.79
CA PHE A 40 8.31 -10.49 1.55
C PHE A 40 9.28 -10.88 0.42
N ALA A 41 10.32 -10.07 0.23
CA ALA A 41 11.31 -10.29 -0.82
C ALA A 41 12.07 -11.63 -0.66
N ARG A 42 12.39 -12.02 0.59
CA ARG A 42 13.03 -13.31 0.88
C ARG A 42 12.16 -14.50 0.45
N ILE A 43 10.85 -14.40 0.66
CA ILE A 43 9.92 -15.46 0.29
C ILE A 43 9.80 -15.57 -1.23
N VAL A 44 9.52 -14.46 -1.90
CA VAL A 44 9.22 -14.48 -3.34
C VAL A 44 10.46 -14.68 -4.21
N GLU A 45 11.67 -14.35 -3.70
CA GLU A 45 12.93 -14.65 -4.41
C GLU A 45 13.10 -16.16 -4.63
N THR A 46 12.67 -17.00 -3.66
CA THR A 46 12.72 -18.47 -3.81
C THR A 46 11.81 -18.98 -4.94
N LYS A 47 10.85 -18.17 -5.38
CA LYS A 47 9.90 -18.44 -6.47
C LYS A 47 10.31 -17.72 -7.77
N GLY A 48 11.52 -17.21 -7.84
CA GLY A 48 12.06 -16.56 -9.04
C GLY A 48 11.62 -15.12 -9.27
N TYR A 49 11.09 -14.43 -8.25
CA TYR A 49 10.71 -13.02 -8.35
C TYR A 49 11.81 -12.09 -7.84
N GLY A 50 12.02 -10.96 -8.54
CA GLY A 50 12.66 -9.80 -7.96
C GLY A 50 11.65 -8.92 -7.23
N VAL A 51 12.13 -8.05 -6.32
CA VAL A 51 11.26 -7.06 -5.66
C VAL A 51 11.90 -5.68 -5.75
N ILE A 52 11.09 -4.67 -6.07
CA ILE A 52 11.46 -3.26 -5.96
C ILE A 52 10.63 -2.67 -4.83
N SER A 53 11.29 -2.17 -3.79
CA SER A 53 10.66 -1.37 -2.74
C SER A 53 11.21 0.06 -2.76
N PHE A 54 10.43 1.03 -2.32
CA PHE A 54 10.82 2.43 -2.33
C PHE A 54 10.18 3.18 -1.15
N ASP A 55 10.80 4.31 -0.77
CA ASP A 55 10.23 5.18 0.25
C ASP A 55 9.20 6.12 -0.37
N MET A 56 7.94 6.04 0.08
CA MET A 56 6.94 7.06 -0.24
C MET A 56 7.32 8.43 0.34
N PRO A 57 6.74 9.54 -0.15
CA PRO A 57 6.95 10.87 0.43
C PRO A 57 6.82 10.86 1.96
N GLU A 58 7.67 11.58 2.66
CA GLU A 58 7.71 11.71 4.13
C GLU A 58 8.05 10.41 4.90
N HIS A 59 8.60 9.38 4.22
CA HIS A 59 8.98 8.11 4.84
C HIS A 59 10.44 7.74 4.55
N GLY A 60 10.99 6.86 5.39
CA GLY A 60 12.34 6.34 5.22
C GLY A 60 13.40 7.44 5.11
N GLU A 61 14.19 7.47 4.04
CA GLU A 61 15.18 8.51 3.79
C GLU A 61 14.57 9.91 3.62
N ARG A 62 13.26 9.98 3.36
CA ARG A 62 12.50 11.19 3.08
C ARG A 62 11.70 11.71 4.30
N ILE A 63 11.96 11.19 5.50
CA ILE A 63 11.21 11.49 6.74
C ILE A 63 11.19 13.00 7.08
N ASN A 64 12.14 13.77 6.59
CA ASN A 64 12.22 15.22 6.82
C ASN A 64 11.46 16.06 5.77
N GLU A 65 10.89 15.45 4.75
CA GLU A 65 10.01 16.13 3.81
C GLU A 65 8.72 16.56 4.54
N LYS A 66 8.07 17.61 4.04
CA LYS A 66 6.84 18.12 4.64
C LYS A 66 5.81 18.42 3.56
N ASN A 67 4.57 18.06 3.84
CA ASN A 67 3.43 18.31 2.94
C ASN A 67 3.60 17.66 1.54
N THR A 68 4.40 16.59 1.44
CA THR A 68 4.64 15.86 0.20
C THR A 68 3.87 14.54 0.13
N LEU A 69 3.43 13.98 1.27
CA LEU A 69 2.56 12.80 1.30
C LEU A 69 1.15 13.17 0.81
N ARG A 70 1.02 13.33 -0.49
CA ARG A 70 -0.22 13.63 -1.19
C ARG A 70 -0.52 12.54 -2.23
N PRO A 71 -1.80 12.19 -2.47
CA PRO A 71 -2.14 11.13 -3.42
C PRO A 71 -1.49 11.34 -4.80
N TRP A 72 -1.52 12.54 -5.34
CA TRP A 72 -0.95 12.83 -6.66
C TRP A 72 0.58 12.66 -6.70
N ASN A 73 1.29 13.01 -5.63
CA ASN A 73 2.74 12.79 -5.55
C ASN A 73 3.06 11.28 -5.44
N CYS A 74 2.30 10.55 -4.59
CA CYS A 74 2.45 9.11 -4.46
C CYS A 74 2.19 8.40 -5.80
N ILE A 75 1.12 8.79 -6.51
CA ILE A 75 0.78 8.24 -7.84
C ILE A 75 1.93 8.48 -8.82
N GLU A 76 2.44 9.71 -8.92
CA GLU A 76 3.55 10.04 -9.82
C GLU A 76 4.79 9.18 -9.54
N GLU A 77 5.13 8.98 -8.27
CA GLU A 77 6.30 8.19 -7.88
C GLU A 77 6.10 6.69 -8.07
N ILE A 78 4.91 6.16 -7.77
CA ILE A 78 4.56 4.77 -8.10
C ILE A 78 4.67 4.54 -9.61
N GLU A 79 4.23 5.49 -10.43
CA GLU A 79 4.37 5.40 -11.90
C GLU A 79 5.83 5.44 -12.35
N LYS A 80 6.71 6.22 -11.70
CA LYS A 80 8.16 6.21 -11.99
C LYS A 80 8.74 4.84 -11.72
N VAL A 81 8.44 4.27 -10.54
CA VAL A 81 8.91 2.94 -10.15
C VAL A 81 8.33 1.87 -11.08
N TYR A 82 7.07 1.97 -11.47
CA TYR A 82 6.43 1.05 -12.40
C TYR A 82 7.07 1.09 -13.79
N ARG A 83 7.34 2.27 -14.36
CA ARG A 83 8.05 2.39 -15.64
C ARG A 83 9.45 1.77 -15.58
N TYR A 84 10.17 1.98 -14.47
CA TYR A 84 11.45 1.32 -14.26
C TYR A 84 11.29 -0.20 -14.19
N ALA A 85 10.34 -0.71 -13.41
CA ALA A 85 10.07 -2.14 -13.32
C ALA A 85 9.77 -2.75 -14.70
N GLN A 86 8.95 -2.09 -15.53
CA GLN A 86 8.65 -2.51 -16.90
C GLN A 86 9.89 -2.54 -17.83
N SER A 87 10.89 -1.69 -17.56
CA SER A 87 12.13 -1.67 -18.37
C SER A 87 13.04 -2.87 -18.10
N ILE A 88 12.83 -3.57 -16.98
CA ILE A 88 13.68 -4.69 -16.55
C ILE A 88 12.93 -6.02 -16.41
N SER A 89 11.61 -6.01 -16.41
CA SER A 89 10.79 -7.22 -16.25
C SER A 89 9.48 -7.08 -17.03
N PRO A 90 9.08 -8.09 -17.81
CA PRO A 90 7.80 -8.07 -18.54
C PRO A 90 6.59 -8.33 -17.63
N ASN A 91 6.74 -9.04 -16.53
CA ASN A 91 5.65 -9.46 -15.66
C ASN A 91 5.71 -8.72 -14.31
N ILE A 92 4.84 -7.73 -14.15
CA ILE A 92 4.80 -6.89 -12.97
C ILE A 92 3.60 -7.24 -12.08
N SER A 93 3.91 -7.51 -10.82
CA SER A 93 2.95 -7.68 -9.72
C SER A 93 3.16 -6.61 -8.65
N ILE A 94 2.21 -6.44 -7.76
CA ILE A 94 2.36 -5.56 -6.60
C ILE A 94 2.12 -6.31 -5.29
N PHE A 95 2.88 -5.92 -4.28
CA PHE A 95 2.59 -6.17 -2.88
C PHE A 95 2.41 -4.82 -2.20
N ALA A 96 1.30 -4.61 -1.51
CA ALA A 96 1.06 -3.33 -0.86
C ALA A 96 0.36 -3.48 0.48
N SER A 97 0.72 -2.63 1.45
CA SER A 97 0.10 -2.63 2.77
C SER A 97 -0.58 -1.30 3.08
N SER A 98 -1.68 -1.36 3.83
CA SER A 98 -2.37 -0.19 4.38
C SER A 98 -2.60 0.93 3.33
N LEU A 99 -2.07 2.14 3.55
CA LEU A 99 -2.16 3.27 2.61
C LEU A 99 -1.50 2.96 1.26
N GLY A 100 -0.44 2.15 1.23
CA GLY A 100 0.19 1.73 -0.02
C GLY A 100 -0.78 0.99 -0.95
N ALA A 101 -1.69 0.19 -0.40
CA ALA A 101 -2.73 -0.47 -1.18
C ALA A 101 -3.70 0.57 -1.80
N TYR A 102 -4.12 1.58 -1.04
CA TYR A 102 -4.98 2.65 -1.57
C TYR A 102 -4.30 3.43 -2.70
N MET A 103 -3.03 3.80 -2.53
CA MET A 103 -2.28 4.48 -3.59
C MET A 103 -2.11 3.60 -4.84
N SER A 104 -1.93 2.28 -4.65
CA SER A 104 -1.92 1.31 -5.75
C SER A 104 -3.24 1.26 -6.50
N LEU A 105 -4.37 1.27 -5.79
CA LEU A 105 -5.70 1.27 -6.38
C LEU A 105 -5.95 2.53 -7.24
N LEU A 106 -5.49 3.69 -6.78
CA LEU A 106 -5.55 4.93 -7.56
C LEU A 106 -4.67 4.85 -8.82
N THR A 107 -3.43 4.42 -8.67
CA THR A 107 -2.43 4.41 -9.75
C THR A 107 -2.80 3.40 -10.85
N PHE A 108 -3.22 2.20 -10.45
CA PHE A 108 -3.40 1.07 -11.38
C PHE A 108 -4.87 0.76 -11.69
N SER A 109 -5.81 1.68 -11.41
CA SER A 109 -7.25 1.47 -11.61
C SER A 109 -7.63 1.04 -13.04
N GLU A 110 -6.91 1.50 -14.06
CA GLU A 110 -7.13 1.15 -15.46
C GLU A 110 -6.10 0.14 -16.01
N ILE A 111 -5.04 -0.17 -15.24
CA ILE A 111 -3.96 -1.06 -15.63
C ILE A 111 -4.21 -2.42 -15.00
N LYS A 112 -4.15 -3.49 -15.81
CA LYS A 112 -4.16 -4.85 -15.30
C LYS A 112 -2.72 -5.33 -15.13
N LEU A 113 -2.32 -5.54 -13.89
CA LEU A 113 -1.06 -6.19 -13.51
C LEU A 113 -1.25 -7.70 -13.46
N GLU A 114 -0.16 -8.46 -13.30
CA GLU A 114 -0.22 -9.92 -13.19
C GLU A 114 -0.94 -10.35 -11.91
N LYS A 115 -0.62 -9.72 -10.78
CA LYS A 115 -1.18 -10.03 -9.46
C LYS A 115 -1.03 -8.84 -8.50
N ALA A 116 -1.95 -8.72 -7.55
CA ALA A 116 -1.81 -7.86 -6.38
C ALA A 116 -1.97 -8.69 -5.09
N LEU A 117 -1.08 -8.47 -4.14
CA LEU A 117 -1.18 -9.00 -2.79
C LEU A 117 -1.32 -7.82 -1.83
N PHE A 118 -2.41 -7.75 -1.10
CA PHE A 118 -2.68 -6.67 -0.17
C PHE A 118 -2.70 -7.17 1.28
N LEU A 119 -1.92 -6.52 2.14
CA LEU A 119 -1.89 -6.76 3.58
C LEU A 119 -2.59 -5.61 4.31
N SER A 120 -3.64 -5.93 5.06
CA SER A 120 -4.41 -4.93 5.85
C SER A 120 -4.71 -3.65 5.04
N PRO A 121 -5.30 -3.74 3.83
CA PRO A 121 -5.37 -2.60 2.93
C PRO A 121 -6.35 -1.53 3.42
N ILE A 122 -6.04 -0.27 3.16
CA ILE A 122 -7.04 0.80 3.12
C ILE A 122 -7.72 0.75 1.75
N LEU A 123 -9.00 0.39 1.72
CA LEU A 123 -9.78 0.22 0.48
C LEU A 123 -10.79 1.36 0.26
N ASP A 124 -11.11 2.07 1.32
CA ASP A 124 -11.97 3.26 1.31
C ASP A 124 -11.39 4.33 2.23
N LEU A 125 -10.51 5.16 1.68
CA LEU A 125 -9.90 6.25 2.43
C LEU A 125 -10.89 7.38 2.75
N GLN A 126 -11.95 7.54 1.96
CA GLN A 126 -13.07 8.44 2.22
C GLN A 126 -13.69 8.10 3.58
N ARG A 127 -14.04 6.82 3.75
CA ARG A 127 -14.64 6.31 4.98
C ARG A 127 -13.72 6.49 6.19
N LEU A 128 -12.43 6.20 6.03
CA LEU A 128 -11.44 6.39 7.09
C LEU A 128 -11.35 7.86 7.51
N ILE A 129 -11.32 8.79 6.56
CA ILE A 129 -11.30 10.23 6.86
C ILE A 129 -12.57 10.64 7.60
N TRP A 130 -13.75 10.21 7.15
CA TRP A 130 -15.01 10.52 7.83
C TRP A 130 -15.08 9.96 9.26
N ASN A 131 -14.55 8.77 9.48
CA ASN A 131 -14.44 8.19 10.81
C ASN A 131 -13.55 9.06 11.71
N LEU A 132 -12.39 9.52 11.24
CA LEU A 132 -11.51 10.42 11.97
C LEU A 132 -12.20 11.77 12.26
N MET A 133 -12.85 12.35 11.26
CA MET A 133 -13.62 13.59 11.43
C MET A 133 -14.71 13.43 12.51
N SER A 134 -15.44 12.33 12.48
CA SER A 134 -16.48 12.03 13.46
C SER A 134 -15.93 11.88 14.87
N VAL A 135 -14.84 11.15 15.04
CA VAL A 135 -14.19 10.93 16.36
C VAL A 135 -13.72 12.25 17.00
N TYR A 136 -13.22 13.17 16.17
CA TYR A 136 -12.67 14.46 16.66
C TYR A 136 -13.63 15.64 16.49
N ASN A 137 -14.89 15.39 16.09
CA ASN A 137 -15.91 16.42 15.84
C ASN A 137 -15.41 17.51 14.87
N ILE A 138 -14.68 17.11 13.83
CA ILE A 138 -14.19 18.00 12.77
C ILE A 138 -15.23 18.02 11.62
N THR A 139 -15.55 19.21 11.15
CA THR A 139 -16.48 19.41 10.03
C THR A 139 -15.72 19.70 8.73
N GLU A 140 -16.36 19.44 7.60
CA GLU A 140 -15.84 19.83 6.27
C GLU A 140 -15.55 21.34 6.21
N ALA A 141 -16.44 22.15 6.73
CA ALA A 141 -16.29 23.61 6.73
C ALA A 141 -15.03 24.05 7.50
N GLU A 142 -14.72 23.39 8.61
CA GLU A 142 -13.50 23.67 9.36
C GLU A 142 -12.23 23.29 8.63
N ILE A 143 -12.23 22.15 7.93
CA ILE A 143 -11.06 21.75 7.10
C ILE A 143 -10.86 22.75 5.98
N MET A 144 -11.93 23.15 5.30
CA MET A 144 -11.88 24.14 4.20
C MET A 144 -11.42 25.50 4.67
N GLU A 145 -11.85 25.95 5.86
CA GLU A 145 -11.50 27.26 6.42
C GLU A 145 -10.04 27.29 6.88
N LYS A 146 -9.58 26.23 7.57
CA LYS A 146 -8.26 26.17 8.19
C LYS A 146 -7.16 25.69 7.24
N GLY A 147 -7.52 24.97 6.17
CA GLY A 147 -6.61 24.36 5.22
C GLY A 147 -5.96 23.07 5.74
N GLU A 148 -5.67 23.02 7.05
CA GLU A 148 -5.12 21.83 7.73
C GLU A 148 -5.60 21.76 9.19
N ILE A 149 -5.82 20.55 9.68
CA ILE A 149 -6.22 20.29 11.08
C ILE A 149 -5.42 19.09 11.60
N PRO A 150 -4.44 19.30 12.50
CA PRO A 150 -3.77 18.21 13.18
C PRO A 150 -4.75 17.55 14.17
N THR A 151 -4.78 16.22 14.18
CA THR A 151 -5.61 15.47 15.13
C THR A 151 -4.79 14.91 16.29
N PRO A 152 -5.43 14.61 17.44
CA PRO A 152 -4.75 13.96 18.56
C PRO A 152 -4.16 12.58 18.24
N ALA A 153 -4.61 11.92 17.16
CA ALA A 153 -4.03 10.67 16.67
C ALA A 153 -2.70 10.86 15.92
N GLY A 154 -2.18 12.10 15.81
CA GLY A 154 -0.96 12.40 15.07
C GLY A 154 -1.14 12.46 13.56
N ILE A 155 -2.37 12.36 13.07
CA ILE A 155 -2.74 12.50 11.65
C ILE A 155 -3.21 13.92 11.41
N THR A 156 -2.66 14.60 10.41
CA THR A 156 -3.15 15.91 9.97
C THR A 156 -4.10 15.73 8.80
N LEU A 157 -5.32 16.28 8.91
CA LEU A 157 -6.28 16.36 7.83
C LEU A 157 -6.01 17.63 7.02
N TYR A 158 -5.78 17.48 5.72
CA TYR A 158 -5.53 18.58 4.80
C TYR A 158 -6.72 18.76 3.85
N ASP A 159 -7.12 19.99 3.57
CA ASP A 159 -8.23 20.33 2.66
C ASP A 159 -8.00 19.81 1.24
N ASP A 160 -6.79 20.00 0.71
CA ASP A 160 -6.42 19.54 -0.63
C ASP A 160 -6.46 18.00 -0.74
N TYR A 161 -5.96 17.28 0.27
CA TYR A 161 -5.99 15.84 0.35
C TYR A 161 -7.43 15.32 0.45
N TYR A 162 -8.24 15.93 1.34
CA TYR A 162 -9.64 15.61 1.51
C TYR A 162 -10.42 15.73 0.20
N LYS A 163 -10.33 16.89 -0.45
CA LYS A 163 -10.99 17.16 -1.74
C LYS A 163 -10.58 16.15 -2.82
N TYR A 164 -9.29 15.82 -2.87
CA TYR A 164 -8.78 14.86 -3.85
C TYR A 164 -9.42 13.46 -3.61
N VAL A 165 -9.40 12.97 -2.38
CA VAL A 165 -9.97 11.66 -2.02
C VAL A 165 -11.47 11.62 -2.32
N MET A 166 -12.22 12.69 -2.00
CA MET A 166 -13.66 12.77 -2.30
C MET A 166 -13.96 12.76 -3.80
N ALA A 167 -13.08 13.34 -4.61
CA ALA A 167 -13.22 13.40 -6.07
C ALA A 167 -12.78 12.11 -6.79
N HIS A 168 -12.01 11.24 -6.13
CA HIS A 168 -11.41 10.04 -6.73
C HIS A 168 -11.78 8.74 -5.99
N PRO A 169 -13.08 8.38 -5.93
CA PRO A 169 -13.49 7.12 -5.32
C PRO A 169 -12.97 5.92 -6.13
N ILE A 170 -12.62 4.84 -5.45
CA ILE A 170 -12.20 3.60 -6.11
C ILE A 170 -13.43 2.93 -6.74
N THR A 171 -13.56 3.08 -8.05
CA THR A 171 -14.69 2.54 -8.81
C THR A 171 -14.33 1.41 -9.76
N LYS A 172 -13.03 1.21 -10.03
CA LYS A 172 -12.50 0.23 -10.96
C LYS A 172 -11.26 -0.43 -10.40
N TRP A 173 -11.17 -1.74 -10.59
CA TRP A 173 -9.99 -2.53 -10.34
C TRP A 173 -10.03 -3.77 -11.24
N LYS A 174 -8.89 -4.14 -11.85
CA LYS A 174 -8.84 -5.21 -12.86
C LYS A 174 -7.80 -6.28 -12.56
N THR A 175 -6.90 -6.01 -11.62
CA THR A 175 -5.80 -6.92 -11.28
C THR A 175 -6.30 -8.05 -10.37
N PRO A 176 -6.01 -9.32 -10.68
CA PRO A 176 -6.29 -10.43 -9.77
C PRO A 176 -5.65 -10.16 -8.40
N THR A 177 -6.44 -10.21 -7.35
CA THR A 177 -6.01 -9.71 -6.03
C THR A 177 -6.32 -10.70 -4.93
N GLU A 178 -5.36 -10.88 -4.03
CA GLU A 178 -5.51 -11.60 -2.78
C GLU A 178 -5.30 -10.65 -1.61
N ILE A 179 -6.16 -10.71 -0.62
CA ILE A 179 -6.16 -9.83 0.55
C ILE A 179 -5.94 -10.67 1.80
N LEU A 180 -4.95 -10.29 2.61
CA LEU A 180 -4.81 -10.77 4.00
C LEU A 180 -5.26 -9.66 4.93
N TYR A 181 -6.23 -9.99 5.82
CA TYR A 181 -6.84 -9.05 6.74
C TYR A 181 -6.80 -9.59 8.17
N GLY A 182 -6.46 -8.75 9.14
CA GLY A 182 -6.46 -9.09 10.56
C GLY A 182 -7.83 -8.89 11.21
N GLU A 183 -8.32 -9.88 11.96
CA GLU A 183 -9.62 -9.81 12.66
C GLU A 183 -9.74 -8.58 13.59
N HIS A 184 -8.62 -8.14 14.17
CA HIS A 184 -8.55 -6.99 15.07
C HIS A 184 -8.05 -5.71 14.38
N ASP A 185 -8.13 -5.64 13.05
CA ASP A 185 -7.81 -4.41 12.32
C ASP A 185 -8.75 -3.29 12.77
N ASN A 186 -8.16 -2.21 13.26
CA ASN A 186 -8.88 -1.06 13.82
C ASN A 186 -8.91 0.16 12.89
N LEU A 187 -8.35 0.05 11.70
CA LEU A 187 -8.34 1.13 10.69
C LEU A 187 -9.30 0.88 9.54
N SER A 188 -9.34 -0.36 9.03
CA SER A 188 -10.24 -0.77 7.96
C SER A 188 -11.41 -1.57 8.54
N GLU A 189 -12.63 -1.14 8.30
CA GLU A 189 -13.83 -1.91 8.71
C GLU A 189 -13.90 -3.21 7.88
N TYR A 190 -14.11 -4.37 8.53
CA TYR A 190 -14.22 -5.68 7.85
C TYR A 190 -15.25 -5.68 6.72
N LYS A 191 -16.39 -4.98 6.93
CA LYS A 191 -17.41 -4.84 5.89
C LYS A 191 -16.91 -4.15 4.63
N ILE A 192 -16.04 -3.15 4.74
CA ILE A 192 -15.45 -2.48 3.57
C ILE A 192 -14.56 -3.45 2.81
N VAL A 193 -13.79 -4.26 3.53
CA VAL A 193 -12.89 -5.25 2.92
C VAL A 193 -13.68 -6.34 2.20
N THR A 194 -14.73 -6.86 2.81
CA THR A 194 -15.61 -7.86 2.17
C THR A 194 -16.35 -7.30 0.97
N ASP A 195 -16.92 -6.08 1.08
CA ASP A 195 -17.64 -5.45 -0.04
C ASP A 195 -16.70 -5.19 -1.23
N PHE A 196 -15.44 -4.84 -0.97
CA PHE A 196 -14.42 -4.67 -2.01
C PHE A 196 -14.05 -6.01 -2.65
N ALA A 197 -13.82 -7.04 -1.82
CA ALA A 197 -13.47 -8.38 -2.30
C ALA A 197 -14.60 -8.95 -3.19
N ASP A 198 -15.84 -8.84 -2.76
CA ASP A 198 -17.00 -9.27 -3.53
C ASP A 198 -17.16 -8.48 -4.83
N ARG A 199 -16.95 -7.16 -4.78
CA ARG A 199 -17.13 -6.28 -5.93
C ARG A 199 -16.12 -6.53 -7.04
N PHE A 200 -14.87 -6.84 -6.68
CA PHE A 200 -13.77 -6.96 -7.62
C PHE A 200 -13.25 -8.40 -7.77
N ASP A 201 -14.00 -9.39 -7.24
CA ASP A 201 -13.65 -10.82 -7.31
C ASP A 201 -12.23 -11.10 -6.76
N CYS A 202 -11.96 -10.57 -5.54
CA CYS A 202 -10.69 -10.75 -4.85
C CYS A 202 -10.75 -11.92 -3.86
N GLY A 203 -9.67 -12.66 -3.72
CA GLY A 203 -9.49 -13.58 -2.60
C GLY A 203 -9.36 -12.80 -1.28
N LEU A 204 -9.96 -13.32 -0.20
CA LEU A 204 -9.87 -12.72 1.12
C LEU A 204 -9.56 -13.80 2.15
N GLU A 205 -8.45 -13.64 2.84
CA GLU A 205 -8.06 -14.50 3.96
C GLU A 205 -8.04 -13.68 5.26
N LEU A 206 -8.75 -14.18 6.29
CA LEU A 206 -8.86 -13.56 7.61
C LEU A 206 -7.90 -14.24 8.57
N MET A 207 -6.93 -13.51 9.09
CA MET A 207 -6.13 -13.98 10.21
C MET A 207 -6.86 -13.73 11.52
N LYS A 208 -7.23 -14.80 12.23
CA LYS A 208 -7.83 -14.71 13.56
C LYS A 208 -6.85 -14.06 14.54
N ASN A 209 -7.33 -13.12 15.33
CA ASN A 209 -6.54 -12.27 16.24
C ASN A 209 -5.43 -11.46 15.55
N GLY A 210 -5.41 -11.37 14.21
CA GLY A 210 -4.49 -10.49 13.49
C GLY A 210 -4.84 -9.02 13.71
N GLU A 211 -3.83 -8.16 13.77
CA GLU A 211 -3.97 -6.71 13.90
C GLU A 211 -3.79 -6.02 12.54
N HIS A 212 -3.99 -4.70 12.47
CA HIS A 212 -3.70 -3.94 11.26
C HIS A 212 -2.21 -4.00 10.89
N TRP A 213 -1.35 -3.85 11.87
CA TRP A 213 0.10 -4.00 11.70
C TRP A 213 0.55 -5.39 12.14
N PHE A 214 0.92 -6.22 11.16
CA PHE A 214 1.47 -7.55 11.39
C PHE A 214 2.92 -7.43 11.87
N HIS A 215 3.15 -7.64 13.17
CA HIS A 215 4.46 -7.43 13.80
C HIS A 215 4.88 -8.53 14.79
N THR A 216 3.94 -9.33 15.28
CA THR A 216 4.28 -10.44 16.17
C THR A 216 4.82 -11.64 15.39
N GLU A 217 5.57 -12.53 16.05
CA GLU A 217 6.12 -13.72 15.40
C GLU A 217 5.03 -14.57 14.73
N ASP A 218 3.88 -14.76 15.40
CA ASP A 218 2.75 -15.51 14.85
C ASP A 218 2.14 -14.83 13.62
N GLN A 219 1.99 -13.51 13.65
CA GLN A 219 1.46 -12.74 12.54
C GLN A 219 2.41 -12.76 11.33
N LEU A 220 3.72 -12.62 11.58
CA LEU A 220 4.73 -12.69 10.52
C LEU A 220 4.88 -14.10 9.94
N ALA A 221 4.74 -15.13 10.76
CA ALA A 221 4.71 -16.53 10.29
C ALA A 221 3.48 -16.77 9.41
N TYR A 222 2.29 -16.34 9.86
CA TYR A 222 1.05 -16.46 9.08
C TYR A 222 1.14 -15.72 7.75
N PHE A 223 1.65 -14.49 7.77
CA PHE A 223 1.91 -13.72 6.55
C PHE A 223 2.85 -14.45 5.59
N SER A 224 3.92 -15.04 6.13
CA SER A 224 4.91 -15.78 5.33
C SER A 224 4.28 -16.99 4.65
N ASP A 225 3.48 -17.77 5.37
CA ASP A 225 2.77 -18.94 4.84
C ASP A 225 1.74 -18.52 3.77
N TRP A 226 1.03 -17.42 4.00
CA TRP A 226 0.07 -16.86 3.04
C TRP A 226 0.77 -16.44 1.74
N VAL A 227 1.89 -15.74 1.81
CA VAL A 227 2.67 -15.35 0.62
C VAL A 227 3.21 -16.59 -0.11
N ASP A 228 3.80 -17.54 0.64
CA ASP A 228 4.39 -18.76 0.05
C ASP A 228 3.36 -19.62 -0.71
N LYS A 229 2.14 -19.69 -0.18
CA LYS A 229 1.00 -20.39 -0.80
C LYS A 229 0.53 -19.74 -2.10
N LEU A 230 0.51 -18.40 -2.17
CA LEU A 230 -0.07 -17.64 -3.28
C LEU A 230 0.91 -17.31 -4.40
N VAL A 231 2.20 -17.27 -4.08
CA VAL A 231 3.26 -17.01 -5.07
C VAL A 231 3.89 -18.33 -5.48
N THR A 232 3.56 -18.79 -6.67
CA THR A 232 4.11 -20.02 -7.27
C THR A 232 5.15 -19.69 -8.33
N ASP A 233 6.01 -20.67 -8.65
CA ASP A 233 7.07 -20.58 -9.66
C ASP A 233 6.55 -20.22 -11.06
#